data_8d86d9d41e4274b207c0b24f6667f919
#
_entry.id   8d86d9d41e4274b207c0b24f6667f919
#
_cell.length_a   1.000
_cell.length_b   1.000
_cell.length_c   1.000
_cell.angle_alpha   90.00
_cell.angle_beta   90.00
_cell.angle_gamma   90.00
#
_symmetry.space_group_name_H-M   'P 1'
#
loop_
_entity.id
_entity.type
_entity.pdbx_description
1 polymer ?
#
loop_
_entity_poly.entity_id
_entity_poly.type
_entity_poly.pdbx_seq_one_letter_code
_entity_poly.pdbx_strand_id
1 'polypeptide(L)'
;MYSTESRQLNRAARSSPRGAYFFSPCIARANPPYQEEVGDGGNKTYATPIYNKFIEGAYKLSDKVELIHPARFLFNAGSTPKQWNREMLSDPHLSVVFYEASSSRVFINTEIKGGVAVTYHDRTKDFGAIGTFTPYPELNAILRKVRPAMDGKALSSIAVNSYSYHFTDALHRDYPEVEGMLSKGHAYDLKSNVIEKIPQVFHKEKPGDGEDYIQIYGRVQNARVFMYIKSEYINNVVNLRKYKVFLPAASGNGGLGEELASPLVMGPGVGSTETFCSIGAFDTEAEAQNALKYIKGKFARALLSVLKVTQHITPEKFTYVPLQDFTPASDIDWSQPVAGIDRQLYAKYGLSDEEITFIETHVKEME
;
A
#
# COMPACT_ATOMS: atom_id res chain seq x y z
N MET A 1 -9.55 -30.02 -30.87
CA MET A 1 -8.67 -30.31 -32.02
C MET A 1 -7.25 -29.88 -31.64
N TYR A 2 -6.42 -30.80 -31.20
CA TYR A 2 -5.00 -30.50 -30.93
C TYR A 2 -4.28 -30.45 -32.28
N SER A 3 -3.55 -29.35 -32.54
CA SER A 3 -2.86 -29.11 -33.78
C SER A 3 -1.72 -30.13 -34.00
N THR A 4 -1.52 -30.47 -35.24
CA THR A 4 -0.54 -31.45 -35.73
C THR A 4 0.91 -31.15 -35.39
N GLU A 5 1.22 -29.95 -34.92
CA GLU A 5 2.59 -29.53 -34.57
C GLU A 5 3.10 -30.13 -33.25
N SER A 6 2.21 -30.42 -32.28
CA SER A 6 2.63 -31.06 -31.03
C SER A 6 3.07 -32.53 -31.21
N ARG A 7 2.74 -33.17 -32.33
CA ARG A 7 3.18 -34.54 -32.63
C ARG A 7 4.55 -34.59 -33.32
N GLN A 8 4.98 -33.52 -33.99
CA GLN A 8 6.30 -33.47 -34.62
C GLN A 8 7.45 -33.28 -33.64
N LEU A 9 7.23 -32.54 -32.54
CA LEU A 9 8.22 -32.29 -31.49
C LEU A 9 8.63 -33.57 -30.74
N ASN A 10 7.72 -34.53 -30.58
CA ASN A 10 8.00 -35.80 -29.90
C ASN A 10 8.70 -36.85 -30.77
N ARG A 11 8.83 -36.63 -32.10
CA ARG A 11 9.50 -37.55 -32.98
C ARG A 11 10.96 -37.20 -33.22
N ALA A 12 11.35 -35.92 -33.07
CA ALA A 12 12.72 -35.45 -33.27
C ALA A 12 13.69 -35.81 -32.11
N ALA A 13 13.17 -36.25 -30.97
CA ALA A 13 13.99 -36.54 -29.79
C ALA A 13 14.62 -37.94 -29.76
N ARG A 14 14.45 -38.79 -30.81
CA ARG A 14 14.87 -40.19 -30.74
C ARG A 14 15.95 -40.64 -31.74
N SER A 15 16.57 -39.78 -32.55
CA SER A 15 17.64 -40.19 -33.41
C SER A 15 18.58 -39.06 -33.81
N SER A 16 19.72 -38.89 -33.10
CA SER A 16 20.93 -38.34 -33.67
C SER A 16 22.15 -38.54 -32.75
N PRO A 17 23.35 -38.81 -33.30
CA PRO A 17 24.54 -39.00 -32.48
C PRO A 17 25.21 -37.67 -32.11
N ARG A 18 26.05 -37.74 -31.10
CA ARG A 18 26.81 -36.67 -30.47
C ARG A 18 27.30 -35.56 -31.40
N GLY A 19 26.65 -34.43 -31.41
CA GLY A 19 27.09 -33.18 -31.99
C GLY A 19 26.62 -32.01 -31.12
N ALA A 20 27.44 -30.99 -30.99
CA ALA A 20 27.13 -29.81 -30.20
C ALA A 20 25.77 -29.22 -30.65
N TYR A 21 24.77 -29.27 -29.76
CA TYR A 21 23.48 -28.68 -30.02
C TYR A 21 23.59 -27.17 -29.80
N PHE A 22 23.59 -26.40 -30.87
CA PHE A 22 23.22 -25.00 -30.85
C PHE A 22 21.71 -24.92 -30.60
N PHE A 23 21.31 -24.73 -29.36
CA PHE A 23 19.93 -24.40 -29.08
C PHE A 23 19.67 -22.98 -29.63
N SER A 24 18.92 -22.88 -30.71
CA SER A 24 18.20 -21.63 -31.02
C SER A 24 17.35 -21.26 -29.81
N PRO A 25 17.28 -20.00 -29.38
CA PRO A 25 16.51 -19.63 -28.21
C PRO A 25 15.01 -19.83 -28.47
N CYS A 26 14.54 -21.04 -28.23
CA CYS A 26 13.11 -21.34 -28.32
C CYS A 26 12.38 -20.61 -27.19
N ILE A 27 11.43 -19.76 -27.55
CA ILE A 27 10.50 -19.19 -26.61
C ILE A 27 9.41 -20.22 -26.32
N ALA A 28 9.30 -20.68 -25.07
CA ALA A 28 8.17 -21.50 -24.66
C ALA A 28 6.95 -20.60 -24.46
N ARG A 29 5.87 -20.85 -25.20
CA ARG A 29 4.60 -20.14 -25.10
C ARG A 29 3.50 -21.10 -24.77
N ALA A 30 2.68 -20.77 -23.74
CA ALA A 30 1.57 -21.61 -23.36
C ALA A 30 0.46 -20.84 -22.62
N ASN A 31 -0.72 -21.46 -22.62
CA ASN A 31 -1.81 -21.17 -21.72
C ASN A 31 -1.96 -22.39 -20.79
N PRO A 32 -1.35 -22.39 -19.60
CA PRO A 32 -1.41 -23.53 -18.70
C PRO A 32 -2.82 -23.67 -18.09
N PRO A 33 -3.20 -24.89 -17.63
CA PRO A 33 -4.40 -25.06 -16.85
C PRO A 33 -4.31 -24.25 -15.55
N TYR A 34 -5.41 -23.57 -15.16
CA TYR A 34 -5.39 -22.62 -14.05
C TYR A 34 -5.64 -23.28 -12.71
N GLN A 35 -6.44 -24.35 -12.68
CA GLN A 35 -6.90 -25.03 -11.49
C GLN A 35 -6.92 -26.56 -11.69
N GLU A 36 -6.85 -27.31 -10.58
CA GLU A 36 -7.06 -28.74 -10.58
C GLU A 36 -8.51 -29.07 -10.98
N GLU A 37 -8.71 -30.19 -11.70
CA GLU A 37 -10.05 -30.71 -11.94
C GLU A 37 -10.63 -31.23 -10.61
N VAL A 38 -11.82 -30.75 -10.27
CA VAL A 38 -12.54 -31.24 -9.07
C VAL A 38 -13.26 -32.52 -9.47
N GLY A 39 -12.77 -33.67 -8.98
CA GLY A 39 -13.43 -34.97 -9.17
C GLY A 39 -14.84 -35.02 -8.54
N ASP A 40 -15.66 -35.99 -8.98
CA ASP A 40 -17.10 -36.13 -8.67
C ASP A 40 -17.46 -36.27 -7.18
N GLY A 41 -16.52 -36.26 -6.25
CA GLY A 41 -16.75 -36.48 -4.81
C GLY A 41 -16.32 -35.37 -3.88
N GLY A 42 -15.76 -34.26 -4.39
CA GLY A 42 -15.22 -33.14 -3.60
C GLY A 42 -16.14 -31.93 -3.54
N ASN A 43 -15.91 -31.08 -2.54
CA ASN A 43 -16.60 -29.81 -2.39
C ASN A 43 -16.29 -28.92 -3.63
N LYS A 44 -17.25 -28.79 -4.55
CA LYS A 44 -17.12 -28.11 -5.86
C LYS A 44 -16.78 -26.61 -5.77
N THR A 45 -16.63 -26.06 -4.59
CA THR A 45 -16.46 -24.63 -4.36
C THR A 45 -15.00 -24.16 -4.32
N TYR A 46 -14.02 -25.05 -4.25
CA TYR A 46 -12.62 -24.65 -4.10
C TYR A 46 -11.67 -25.56 -4.90
N ALA A 47 -11.26 -25.12 -6.08
CA ALA A 47 -10.22 -25.75 -6.87
C ALA A 47 -8.86 -25.10 -6.61
N THR A 48 -7.85 -25.91 -6.28
CA THR A 48 -6.48 -25.44 -6.00
C THR A 48 -5.85 -24.91 -7.29
N PRO A 49 -5.23 -23.73 -7.29
CA PRO A 49 -4.51 -23.24 -8.47
C PRO A 49 -3.28 -24.11 -8.72
N ILE A 50 -3.04 -24.45 -9.98
CA ILE A 50 -1.88 -25.25 -10.42
C ILE A 50 -1.00 -24.52 -11.43
N TYR A 51 -1.43 -23.36 -11.95
CA TYR A 51 -0.67 -22.61 -12.95
C TYR A 51 0.73 -22.24 -12.48
N ASN A 52 0.95 -22.03 -11.17
CA ASN A 52 2.28 -21.78 -10.60
C ASN A 52 3.24 -22.94 -10.84
N LYS A 53 2.78 -24.20 -10.69
CA LYS A 53 3.59 -25.40 -10.98
C LYS A 53 3.96 -25.51 -12.47
N PHE A 54 3.05 -25.06 -13.36
CA PHE A 54 3.33 -25.01 -14.81
C PHE A 54 4.35 -23.93 -15.16
N ILE A 55 4.27 -22.76 -14.52
CA ILE A 55 5.28 -21.68 -14.67
C ILE A 55 6.66 -22.21 -14.29
N GLU A 56 6.81 -22.81 -13.10
CA GLU A 56 8.05 -23.42 -12.64
C GLU A 56 8.58 -24.51 -13.59
N GLY A 57 7.67 -25.34 -14.10
CA GLY A 57 8.01 -26.37 -15.10
C GLY A 57 8.52 -25.76 -16.41
N ALA A 58 7.87 -24.71 -16.90
CA ALA A 58 8.28 -24.02 -18.11
C ALA A 58 9.66 -23.36 -17.97
N TYR A 59 9.95 -22.77 -16.81
CA TYR A 59 11.26 -22.17 -16.51
C TYR A 59 12.41 -23.21 -16.47
N LYS A 60 12.11 -24.49 -16.20
CA LYS A 60 13.10 -25.57 -16.27
C LYS A 60 13.37 -26.04 -17.72
N LEU A 61 12.42 -25.79 -18.60
CA LEU A 61 12.47 -26.28 -19.99
C LEU A 61 13.05 -25.28 -20.98
N SER A 62 12.95 -23.96 -20.68
CA SER A 62 13.40 -22.91 -21.60
C SER A 62 13.90 -21.68 -20.82
N ASP A 63 14.92 -21.02 -21.40
CA ASP A 63 15.44 -19.76 -20.85
C ASP A 63 14.49 -18.58 -21.14
N LYS A 64 13.62 -18.70 -22.15
CA LYS A 64 12.64 -17.69 -22.53
C LYS A 64 11.24 -18.29 -22.48
N VAL A 65 10.40 -17.74 -21.67
CA VAL A 65 9.06 -18.27 -21.39
C VAL A 65 8.04 -17.14 -21.43
N GLU A 66 7.00 -17.31 -22.22
CA GLU A 66 5.86 -16.38 -22.30
C GLU A 66 4.58 -17.15 -22.00
N LEU A 67 3.87 -16.78 -20.93
CA LEU A 67 2.70 -17.50 -20.45
C LEU A 67 1.55 -16.55 -20.17
N ILE A 68 0.33 -16.98 -20.54
CA ILE A 68 -0.91 -16.34 -20.12
C ILE A 68 -1.51 -17.11 -18.93
N HIS A 69 -1.84 -16.42 -17.87
CA HIS A 69 -2.32 -17.04 -16.61
C HIS A 69 -3.13 -16.06 -15.76
N PRO A 70 -3.81 -16.53 -14.67
CA PRO A 70 -4.45 -15.63 -13.70
C PRO A 70 -3.46 -14.69 -13.06
N ALA A 71 -3.83 -13.39 -12.97
CA ALA A 71 -2.93 -12.33 -12.51
C ALA A 71 -2.86 -12.18 -10.98
N ARG A 72 -3.58 -12.98 -10.20
CA ARG A 72 -3.73 -12.79 -8.74
C ARG A 72 -2.41 -12.71 -7.97
N PHE A 73 -1.41 -13.51 -8.36
CA PHE A 73 -0.13 -13.50 -7.65
C PHE A 73 0.61 -12.16 -7.77
N LEU A 74 0.40 -11.42 -8.86
CA LEU A 74 0.97 -10.08 -9.05
C LEU A 74 0.53 -9.09 -7.96
N PHE A 75 -0.66 -9.31 -7.39
CA PHE A 75 -1.21 -8.53 -6.28
C PHE A 75 -0.96 -9.18 -4.91
N ASN A 76 -0.09 -10.19 -4.86
CA ASN A 76 0.12 -11.03 -3.68
C ASN A 76 -1.19 -11.60 -3.11
N ALA A 77 -2.15 -11.89 -3.99
CA ALA A 77 -3.48 -12.39 -3.70
C ALA A 77 -3.68 -13.80 -4.28
N GLY A 78 -4.84 -14.41 -3.96
CA GLY A 78 -5.18 -15.77 -4.41
C GLY A 78 -4.59 -16.86 -3.51
N SER A 79 -4.74 -18.11 -3.97
CA SER A 79 -4.41 -19.31 -3.19
C SER A 79 -3.05 -19.92 -3.59
N THR A 80 -2.24 -19.23 -4.38
CA THR A 80 -0.84 -19.61 -4.59
C THR A 80 -0.04 -19.39 -3.31
N PRO A 81 1.03 -20.19 -3.05
CA PRO A 81 1.87 -20.01 -1.87
C PRO A 81 2.43 -18.60 -1.79
N LYS A 82 2.34 -17.96 -0.62
CA LYS A 82 2.81 -16.57 -0.44
C LYS A 82 4.32 -16.41 -0.65
N GLN A 83 5.09 -17.44 -0.33
CA GLN A 83 6.52 -17.48 -0.60
C GLN A 83 6.77 -17.46 -2.12
N TRP A 84 6.10 -18.31 -2.88
CA TRP A 84 6.18 -18.34 -4.33
C TRP A 84 5.81 -16.99 -4.96
N ASN A 85 4.74 -16.34 -4.49
CA ASN A 85 4.38 -15.00 -4.96
C ASN A 85 5.52 -14.00 -4.75
N ARG A 86 6.17 -14.03 -3.57
CA ARG A 86 7.32 -13.15 -3.29
C ARG A 86 8.52 -13.44 -4.18
N GLU A 87 8.83 -14.71 -4.40
CA GLU A 87 9.91 -15.15 -5.29
C GLU A 87 9.68 -14.64 -6.71
N MET A 88 8.49 -14.86 -7.27
CA MET A 88 8.11 -14.38 -8.59
C MET A 88 8.16 -12.85 -8.71
N LEU A 89 7.66 -12.13 -7.70
CA LEU A 89 7.68 -10.67 -7.71
C LEU A 89 9.08 -10.09 -7.51
N SER A 90 10.01 -10.87 -6.95
CA SER A 90 11.41 -10.47 -6.74
C SER A 90 12.33 -10.91 -7.86
N ASP A 91 11.84 -11.70 -8.81
CA ASP A 91 12.64 -12.21 -9.94
C ASP A 91 12.93 -11.07 -10.93
N PRO A 92 14.21 -10.67 -11.11
CA PRO A 92 14.58 -9.61 -12.02
C PRO A 92 14.45 -9.98 -13.50
N HIS A 93 14.31 -11.28 -13.80
CA HIS A 93 14.17 -11.81 -15.16
C HIS A 93 12.71 -11.88 -15.63
N LEU A 94 11.75 -11.55 -14.74
CA LEU A 94 10.31 -11.59 -15.02
C LEU A 94 9.77 -10.22 -15.37
N SER A 95 8.99 -10.13 -16.46
CA SER A 95 8.26 -8.93 -16.87
C SER A 95 6.80 -9.24 -17.12
N VAL A 96 5.91 -8.30 -16.79
CA VAL A 96 4.49 -8.33 -17.17
C VAL A 96 4.36 -7.58 -18.49
N VAL A 97 4.03 -8.29 -19.56
CA VAL A 97 3.91 -7.71 -20.92
C VAL A 97 2.48 -7.33 -21.26
N PHE A 98 1.50 -7.93 -20.56
CA PHE A 98 0.08 -7.60 -20.70
C PHE A 98 -0.67 -7.89 -19.42
N TYR A 99 -1.65 -7.05 -19.12
CA TYR A 99 -2.60 -7.25 -18.03
C TYR A 99 -3.99 -6.76 -18.44
N GLU A 100 -5.02 -7.57 -18.17
CA GLU A 100 -6.42 -7.20 -18.34
C GLU A 100 -7.23 -7.61 -17.08
N ALA A 101 -7.81 -6.62 -16.43
CA ALA A 101 -8.57 -6.82 -15.20
C ALA A 101 -9.87 -7.62 -15.42
N SER A 102 -10.53 -7.43 -16.57
CA SER A 102 -11.74 -8.13 -16.96
C SER A 102 -11.41 -9.32 -17.85
N SER A 103 -11.30 -10.51 -17.25
CA SER A 103 -10.96 -11.72 -18.00
C SER A 103 -11.91 -12.03 -19.16
N SER A 104 -13.15 -11.58 -19.12
CA SER A 104 -14.12 -11.74 -20.21
C SER A 104 -13.74 -11.00 -21.50
N ARG A 105 -12.84 -10.01 -21.43
CA ARG A 105 -12.27 -9.36 -22.60
C ARG A 105 -11.20 -10.18 -23.30
N VAL A 106 -10.62 -11.15 -22.59
CA VAL A 106 -9.59 -12.05 -23.13
C VAL A 106 -10.19 -13.43 -23.44
N PHE A 107 -11.03 -13.95 -22.54
CA PHE A 107 -11.67 -15.26 -22.68
C PHE A 107 -13.18 -15.12 -22.56
N ILE A 108 -13.90 -15.33 -23.66
CA ILE A 108 -15.36 -15.23 -23.70
C ILE A 108 -15.99 -16.20 -22.65
N ASN A 109 -16.96 -15.73 -21.89
CA ASN A 109 -17.68 -16.47 -20.85
C ASN A 109 -16.81 -17.02 -19.70
N THR A 110 -15.68 -16.40 -19.43
CA THR A 110 -14.81 -16.82 -18.34
C THR A 110 -14.62 -15.66 -17.34
N GLU A 111 -14.92 -15.92 -16.07
CA GLU A 111 -14.67 -14.97 -14.97
C GLU A 111 -13.47 -15.44 -14.14
N ILE A 112 -12.35 -14.72 -14.24
CA ILE A 112 -11.14 -14.93 -13.44
C ILE A 112 -10.95 -13.72 -12.56
N LYS A 113 -11.26 -13.85 -11.27
CA LYS A 113 -11.06 -12.77 -10.28
C LYS A 113 -9.60 -12.36 -10.22
N GLY A 114 -9.34 -11.07 -10.32
CA GLY A 114 -7.99 -10.49 -10.36
C GLY A 114 -7.42 -10.34 -11.77
N GLY A 115 -8.18 -10.74 -12.80
CA GLY A 115 -7.80 -10.57 -14.20
C GLY A 115 -6.81 -11.62 -14.71
N VAL A 116 -6.33 -11.35 -15.91
CA VAL A 116 -5.39 -12.20 -16.68
C VAL A 116 -4.14 -11.40 -16.99
N ALA A 117 -2.98 -12.04 -16.89
CA ALA A 117 -1.70 -11.46 -17.28
C ALA A 117 -0.99 -12.36 -18.30
N VAL A 118 -0.23 -11.72 -19.18
CA VAL A 118 0.84 -12.37 -19.93
C VAL A 118 2.15 -11.95 -19.30
N THR A 119 2.94 -12.94 -18.86
CA THR A 119 4.29 -12.70 -18.35
C THR A 119 5.31 -13.22 -19.32
N TYR A 120 6.44 -12.52 -19.37
CA TYR A 120 7.62 -12.91 -20.13
C TYR A 120 8.81 -13.03 -19.17
N HIS A 121 9.43 -14.19 -19.15
CA HIS A 121 10.66 -14.47 -18.41
C HIS A 121 11.79 -14.72 -19.37
N ASP A 122 12.95 -14.07 -19.16
CA ASP A 122 14.15 -14.24 -19.97
C ASP A 122 15.39 -14.22 -19.08
N ARG A 123 16.00 -15.39 -18.85
CA ARG A 123 17.18 -15.52 -17.98
C ARG A 123 18.39 -14.70 -18.43
N THR A 124 18.39 -14.24 -19.68
CA THR A 124 19.48 -13.44 -20.24
C THR A 124 19.27 -11.94 -20.08
N LYS A 125 18.11 -11.52 -19.57
CA LYS A 125 17.73 -10.11 -19.43
C LYS A 125 17.40 -9.79 -17.98
N ASP A 126 17.81 -8.64 -17.52
CA ASP A 126 17.40 -8.06 -16.28
C ASP A 126 16.36 -6.95 -16.57
N PHE A 127 15.10 -7.19 -16.17
CA PHE A 127 14.02 -6.22 -16.27
C PHE A 127 13.83 -5.43 -14.96
N GLY A 128 14.56 -5.80 -13.91
CA GLY A 128 14.34 -5.38 -12.55
C GLY A 128 13.14 -6.09 -11.90
N ALA A 129 13.21 -6.31 -10.60
CA ALA A 129 12.13 -6.96 -9.86
C ALA A 129 10.81 -6.19 -9.98
N ILE A 130 9.71 -6.89 -10.26
CA ILE A 130 8.35 -6.32 -10.27
C ILE A 130 8.05 -5.69 -8.90
N GLY A 131 8.34 -6.43 -7.82
CA GLY A 131 8.12 -6.01 -6.44
C GLY A 131 6.63 -5.84 -6.14
N THR A 132 6.09 -4.66 -6.39
CA THR A 132 4.65 -4.38 -6.29
C THR A 132 4.10 -4.08 -7.68
N PHE A 133 3.03 -4.74 -8.04
CA PHE A 133 2.34 -4.58 -9.31
C PHE A 133 1.05 -3.77 -9.12
N THR A 134 0.78 -2.86 -10.06
CA THR A 134 -0.50 -2.16 -10.18
C THR A 134 -1.11 -2.40 -11.56
N PRO A 135 -2.43 -2.22 -11.74
CA PRO A 135 -3.06 -2.36 -13.05
C PRO A 135 -2.72 -1.23 -14.03
N TYR A 136 -1.92 -0.24 -13.60
CA TYR A 136 -1.58 0.96 -14.37
C TYR A 136 -0.10 0.91 -14.79
N PRO A 137 0.19 0.74 -16.09
CA PRO A 137 1.58 0.69 -16.59
C PRO A 137 2.39 1.93 -16.22
N GLU A 138 1.77 3.10 -16.26
CA GLU A 138 2.39 4.39 -15.92
C GLU A 138 2.80 4.42 -14.45
N LEU A 139 1.93 3.97 -13.54
CA LEU A 139 2.23 3.92 -12.11
C LEU A 139 3.34 2.92 -11.80
N ASN A 140 3.39 1.79 -12.52
CA ASN A 140 4.50 0.84 -12.41
C ASN A 140 5.81 1.45 -12.91
N ALA A 141 5.77 2.28 -13.98
CA ALA A 141 6.94 2.99 -14.50
C ALA A 141 7.43 4.05 -13.50
N ILE A 142 6.51 4.83 -12.91
CA ILE A 142 6.80 5.81 -11.86
C ILE A 142 7.47 5.12 -10.66
N LEU A 143 6.95 3.98 -10.20
CA LEU A 143 7.53 3.23 -9.09
C LEU A 143 8.98 2.79 -9.37
N ARG A 144 9.29 2.36 -10.59
CA ARG A 144 10.67 1.99 -10.97
C ARG A 144 11.65 3.16 -10.88
N LYS A 145 11.19 4.39 -11.11
CA LYS A 145 12.01 5.62 -10.97
C LYS A 145 12.11 6.08 -9.52
N VAL A 146 11.00 6.06 -8.80
CA VAL A 146 10.90 6.60 -7.45
C VAL A 146 11.60 5.72 -6.42
N ARG A 147 11.39 4.40 -6.45
CA ARG A 147 11.92 3.47 -5.43
C ARG A 147 13.43 3.52 -5.25
N PRO A 148 14.27 3.47 -6.29
CA PRO A 148 15.72 3.62 -6.15
C PRO A 148 16.13 4.98 -5.57
N ALA A 149 15.44 6.06 -5.97
CA ALA A 149 15.72 7.41 -5.54
C ALA A 149 15.30 7.70 -4.08
N MET A 150 14.47 6.84 -3.46
CA MET A 150 14.08 6.98 -2.06
C MET A 150 15.21 6.67 -1.07
N ASP A 151 16.24 5.90 -1.49
CA ASP A 151 17.32 5.43 -0.61
C ASP A 151 16.80 4.84 0.72
N GLY A 152 15.74 4.04 0.63
CA GLY A 152 15.07 3.44 1.79
C GLY A 152 14.24 4.40 2.66
N LYS A 153 14.21 5.70 2.34
CA LYS A 153 13.49 6.72 3.12
C LYS A 153 12.06 6.89 2.61
N ALA A 154 11.12 6.25 3.27
CA ALA A 154 9.70 6.33 2.98
C ALA A 154 8.95 7.15 4.03
N LEU A 155 7.85 7.80 3.63
CA LEU A 155 6.98 8.54 4.54
C LEU A 155 6.40 7.63 5.65
N SER A 156 6.31 6.33 5.39
CA SER A 156 5.92 5.32 6.39
C SER A 156 6.83 5.29 7.62
N SER A 157 8.10 5.70 7.52
CA SER A 157 9.06 5.71 8.63
C SER A 157 8.74 6.75 9.71
N ILE A 158 7.99 7.81 9.35
CA ILE A 158 7.53 8.85 10.28
C ILE A 158 6.02 8.81 10.52
N ALA A 159 5.35 7.79 10.01
CA ALA A 159 3.93 7.59 10.21
C ALA A 159 3.69 6.85 11.54
N VAL A 160 2.69 7.31 12.29
CA VAL A 160 2.27 6.76 13.58
C VAL A 160 0.87 6.18 13.45
N ASN A 161 0.70 4.94 13.90
CA ASN A 161 -0.56 4.22 13.78
C ASN A 161 -1.68 4.89 14.62
N SER A 162 -2.91 4.74 14.17
CA SER A 162 -4.10 5.25 14.88
C SER A 162 -4.29 4.65 16.28
N TYR A 163 -3.73 3.48 16.53
CA TYR A 163 -3.78 2.82 17.85
C TYR A 163 -2.59 3.15 18.76
N SER A 164 -1.76 4.14 18.43
CA SER A 164 -0.53 4.40 19.19
C SER A 164 -0.76 5.15 20.49
N TYR A 165 -1.85 5.92 20.61
CA TYR A 165 -2.21 6.56 21.85
C TYR A 165 -3.01 5.59 22.72
N HIS A 166 -2.53 5.35 23.95
CA HIS A 166 -3.14 4.46 24.92
C HIS A 166 -3.25 5.12 26.29
N PHE A 167 -4.21 4.67 27.09
CA PHE A 167 -4.22 4.97 28.51
C PHE A 167 -3.03 4.32 29.22
N THR A 168 -2.66 4.86 30.36
CA THR A 168 -1.63 4.35 31.25
C THR A 168 -2.26 3.76 32.51
N ASP A 169 -1.45 3.04 33.31
CA ASP A 169 -1.86 2.54 34.61
C ASP A 169 -2.27 3.66 35.59
N ALA A 170 -1.79 4.90 35.38
CA ALA A 170 -2.17 6.04 36.17
C ALA A 170 -3.68 6.31 36.12
N LEU A 171 -4.28 6.21 34.91
CA LEU A 171 -5.73 6.34 34.77
C LEU A 171 -6.49 5.29 35.60
N HIS A 172 -6.09 4.02 35.48
CA HIS A 172 -6.77 2.91 36.16
C HIS A 172 -6.55 2.92 37.69
N ARG A 173 -5.42 3.48 38.17
CA ARG A 173 -5.19 3.69 39.57
C ARG A 173 -6.09 4.75 40.16
N ASP A 174 -6.26 5.89 39.44
CA ASP A 174 -7.01 7.04 39.93
C ASP A 174 -8.53 6.90 39.70
N TYR A 175 -8.92 6.09 38.67
CA TYR A 175 -10.31 5.78 38.30
C TYR A 175 -10.49 4.25 38.08
N PRO A 176 -10.45 3.42 39.14
CA PRO A 176 -10.56 1.97 38.99
C PRO A 176 -11.83 1.48 38.30
N GLU A 177 -12.93 2.24 38.43
CA GLU A 177 -14.23 1.92 37.82
C GLU A 177 -14.22 2.01 36.30
N VAL A 178 -13.28 2.75 35.71
CA VAL A 178 -13.17 2.95 34.26
C VAL A 178 -12.94 1.63 33.53
N GLU A 179 -12.21 0.69 34.12
CA GLU A 179 -11.97 -0.61 33.51
C GLU A 179 -13.27 -1.35 33.18
N GLY A 180 -14.25 -1.29 34.09
CA GLY A 180 -15.59 -1.89 33.89
C GLY A 180 -16.48 -1.17 32.86
N MET A 181 -16.16 0.10 32.52
CA MET A 181 -16.88 0.92 31.55
C MET A 181 -16.34 0.73 30.12
N LEU A 182 -15.11 0.26 29.98
CA LEU A 182 -14.44 0.03 28.69
C LEU A 182 -14.74 -1.38 28.16
N SER A 183 -14.50 -1.59 26.87
CA SER A 183 -14.75 -2.89 26.26
C SER A 183 -13.72 -3.92 26.75
N LYS A 184 -14.17 -5.15 27.01
CA LYS A 184 -13.29 -6.25 27.46
C LYS A 184 -12.10 -6.43 26.53
N GLY A 185 -10.89 -6.46 27.10
CA GLY A 185 -9.63 -6.56 26.36
C GLY A 185 -9.17 -5.25 25.71
N HIS A 186 -9.87 -4.12 25.97
CA HIS A 186 -9.58 -2.81 25.40
C HIS A 186 -9.53 -1.70 26.47
N ALA A 187 -9.14 -2.04 27.69
CA ALA A 187 -9.11 -1.12 28.82
C ALA A 187 -8.13 0.06 28.63
N TYR A 188 -7.11 -0.13 27.80
CA TYR A 188 -6.10 0.90 27.51
C TYR A 188 -6.31 1.64 26.18
N ASP A 189 -7.29 1.24 25.37
CA ASP A 189 -7.47 1.80 24.03
C ASP A 189 -8.26 3.10 24.04
N LEU A 190 -7.78 4.11 23.32
CA LEU A 190 -8.52 5.34 23.04
C LEU A 190 -9.51 5.11 21.89
N LYS A 191 -10.53 4.27 22.12
CA LYS A 191 -11.58 3.98 21.14
C LYS A 191 -12.34 5.24 20.71
N SER A 192 -12.97 5.17 19.54
CA SER A 192 -13.70 6.31 18.95
C SER A 192 -14.79 6.92 19.86
N ASN A 193 -15.38 6.11 20.74
CA ASN A 193 -16.45 6.50 21.66
C ASN A 193 -15.98 6.66 23.13
N VAL A 194 -14.68 6.68 23.37
CA VAL A 194 -14.10 6.67 24.73
C VAL A 194 -14.50 7.90 25.54
N ILE A 195 -14.57 9.07 24.90
CA ILE A 195 -14.98 10.33 25.58
C ILE A 195 -16.40 10.24 26.13
N GLU A 196 -17.29 9.54 25.43
CA GLU A 196 -18.68 9.34 25.87
C GLU A 196 -18.80 8.25 26.94
N LYS A 197 -17.92 7.22 26.88
CA LYS A 197 -17.93 6.11 27.83
C LYS A 197 -17.43 6.49 29.23
N ILE A 198 -16.39 7.31 29.29
CA ILE A 198 -15.72 7.71 30.54
C ILE A 198 -15.60 9.24 30.63
N PRO A 199 -16.73 9.96 30.56
CA PRO A 199 -16.74 11.44 30.51
C PRO A 199 -16.08 12.09 31.74
N GLN A 200 -16.02 11.42 32.87
CA GLN A 200 -15.47 11.95 34.13
C GLN A 200 -13.95 12.22 34.04
N VAL A 201 -13.23 11.64 33.10
CA VAL A 201 -11.78 11.88 32.95
C VAL A 201 -11.44 12.91 31.87
N PHE A 202 -12.46 13.40 31.13
CA PHE A 202 -12.29 14.36 30.05
C PHE A 202 -12.92 15.70 30.39
N HIS A 203 -12.23 16.80 30.11
CA HIS A 203 -12.68 18.16 30.42
C HIS A 203 -12.79 18.99 29.13
N LYS A 204 -13.83 19.80 28.99
CA LYS A 204 -13.98 20.74 27.86
C LYS A 204 -12.98 21.90 27.97
N GLU A 205 -12.70 22.34 29.16
CA GLU A 205 -11.74 23.39 29.49
C GLU A 205 -10.59 22.82 30.31
N LYS A 206 -9.40 23.39 30.18
CA LYS A 206 -8.24 22.97 30.96
C LYS A 206 -8.49 23.30 32.45
N PRO A 207 -8.49 22.30 33.36
CA PRO A 207 -8.61 22.55 34.79
C PRO A 207 -7.48 23.43 35.32
N GLY A 208 -7.80 24.27 36.32
CA GLY A 208 -6.86 25.19 36.96
C GLY A 208 -6.18 24.60 38.19
N ASP A 209 -6.02 23.30 38.28
CA ASP A 209 -5.47 22.57 39.45
C ASP A 209 -3.95 22.49 39.49
N GLY A 210 -3.27 23.05 38.48
CA GLY A 210 -1.79 23.04 38.38
C GLY A 210 -1.21 21.78 37.72
N GLU A 211 -2.03 20.82 37.36
CA GLU A 211 -1.60 19.57 36.71
C GLU A 211 -1.31 19.80 35.23
N ASP A 212 -0.52 18.87 34.62
CA ASP A 212 -0.23 18.89 33.20
C ASP A 212 -1.34 18.17 32.39
N TYR A 213 -1.92 18.88 31.44
CA TYR A 213 -3.00 18.42 30.59
C TYR A 213 -2.60 18.47 29.13
N ILE A 214 -3.04 17.45 28.39
CA ILE A 214 -3.01 17.39 26.93
C ILE A 214 -4.43 17.39 26.39
N GLN A 215 -4.57 17.59 25.08
CA GLN A 215 -5.86 17.47 24.40
C GLN A 215 -5.94 16.16 23.62
N ILE A 216 -7.11 15.53 23.65
CA ILE A 216 -7.45 14.41 22.74
C ILE A 216 -8.48 14.90 21.73
N TYR A 217 -8.11 14.80 20.45
CA TYR A 217 -9.01 15.03 19.32
C TYR A 217 -9.83 13.78 19.06
N GLY A 218 -11.12 13.84 19.32
CA GLY A 218 -12.02 12.70 19.25
C GLY A 218 -13.40 13.07 18.73
N ARG A 219 -14.41 12.28 19.08
CA ARG A 219 -15.81 12.49 18.70
C ARG A 219 -16.73 12.40 19.91
N VAL A 220 -17.71 13.28 19.96
CA VAL A 220 -18.85 13.22 20.86
C VAL A 220 -20.09 13.50 20.02
N GLN A 221 -21.10 12.63 20.08
CA GLN A 221 -22.34 12.73 19.29
C GLN A 221 -22.08 13.02 17.79
N ASN A 222 -21.12 12.32 17.20
CA ASN A 222 -20.66 12.51 15.82
C ASN A 222 -19.96 13.85 15.51
N ALA A 223 -19.87 14.79 16.44
CA ALA A 223 -19.11 16.03 16.29
C ALA A 223 -17.64 15.82 16.68
N ARG A 224 -16.72 16.47 15.97
CA ARG A 224 -15.30 16.51 16.34
C ARG A 224 -15.10 17.48 17.48
N VAL A 225 -14.37 17.04 18.51
CA VAL A 225 -14.10 17.82 19.72
C VAL A 225 -12.67 17.66 20.19
N PHE A 226 -12.15 18.69 20.86
CA PHE A 226 -10.94 18.62 21.68
C PHE A 226 -11.35 18.52 23.14
N MET A 227 -10.84 17.51 23.83
CA MET A 227 -11.09 17.33 25.26
C MET A 227 -9.76 17.24 26.00
N TYR A 228 -9.65 17.94 27.11
CA TYR A 228 -8.49 17.88 27.99
C TYR A 228 -8.54 16.63 28.87
N ILE A 229 -7.36 16.01 29.03
CA ILE A 229 -7.11 14.87 29.92
C ILE A 229 -5.77 15.07 30.58
N LYS A 230 -5.55 14.58 31.80
CA LYS A 230 -4.22 14.62 32.43
C LYS A 230 -3.19 13.93 31.55
N SER A 231 -2.05 14.58 31.36
CA SER A 231 -0.97 14.08 30.51
C SER A 231 -0.47 12.70 30.94
N GLU A 232 -0.43 12.42 32.23
CA GLU A 232 0.03 11.13 32.80
C GLU A 232 -0.90 9.96 32.47
N TYR A 233 -2.16 10.21 32.12
CA TYR A 233 -3.12 9.17 31.69
C TYR A 233 -2.93 8.68 30.27
N ILE A 234 -2.08 9.34 29.48
CA ILE A 234 -1.78 9.00 28.11
C ILE A 234 -0.31 8.65 27.95
N ASN A 235 -0.01 7.57 27.23
CA ASN A 235 1.36 7.16 26.96
C ASN A 235 2.12 8.21 26.13
N ASN A 236 3.44 8.27 26.30
CA ASN A 236 4.28 9.24 25.60
C ASN A 236 4.63 8.73 24.18
N VAL A 237 3.75 8.99 23.23
CA VAL A 237 3.99 8.73 21.82
C VAL A 237 5.00 9.76 21.27
N VAL A 238 5.88 9.32 20.37
CA VAL A 238 7.01 10.11 19.81
C VAL A 238 6.60 11.52 19.33
N ASN A 239 5.38 11.68 18.82
CA ASN A 239 4.87 12.94 18.30
C ASN A 239 3.85 13.66 19.19
N LEU A 240 3.60 13.16 20.41
CA LEU A 240 2.62 13.80 21.31
C LEU A 240 2.99 15.26 21.61
N ARG A 241 4.27 15.55 21.84
CA ARG A 241 4.80 16.89 22.16
C ARG A 241 5.42 17.61 20.93
N LYS A 242 5.04 17.20 19.71
CA LYS A 242 5.54 17.74 18.45
C LYS A 242 4.38 18.15 17.53
N TYR A 243 4.68 18.94 16.51
CA TYR A 243 3.73 19.18 15.41
C TYR A 243 3.62 17.93 14.53
N LYS A 244 2.45 17.66 13.97
CA LYS A 244 2.15 16.48 13.13
C LYS A 244 0.95 16.74 12.24
N VAL A 245 0.79 15.91 11.23
CA VAL A 245 -0.41 15.88 10.39
C VAL A 245 -1.29 14.70 10.81
N PHE A 246 -2.53 14.98 11.21
CA PHE A 246 -3.54 13.93 11.42
C PHE A 246 -4.25 13.59 10.11
N LEU A 247 -4.37 12.31 9.85
CA LEU A 247 -5.12 11.72 8.73
C LEU A 247 -6.20 10.80 9.29
N PRO A 248 -7.48 10.95 8.92
CA PRO A 248 -8.50 9.98 9.29
C PRO A 248 -8.06 8.55 8.94
N ALA A 249 -8.15 7.63 9.89
CA ALA A 249 -7.75 6.23 9.71
C ALA A 249 -8.62 5.51 8.66
N ALA A 250 -9.78 6.08 8.32
CA ALA A 250 -10.62 5.64 7.21
C ALA A 250 -10.96 6.83 6.32
N SER A 251 -10.64 6.72 5.03
CA SER A 251 -10.86 7.76 4.01
C SER A 251 -11.08 7.11 2.64
N GLY A 252 -12.12 7.55 1.92
CA GLY A 252 -12.43 7.07 0.58
C GLY A 252 -12.77 5.58 0.53
N ASN A 253 -12.52 4.97 -0.62
CA ASN A 253 -12.81 3.56 -0.89
C ASN A 253 -11.60 2.76 -1.42
N GLY A 254 -10.45 3.40 -1.57
CA GLY A 254 -9.22 2.78 -2.12
C GLY A 254 -9.04 2.96 -3.62
N GLY A 255 -9.76 3.91 -4.23
CA GLY A 255 -9.57 4.26 -5.64
C GLY A 255 -8.25 4.97 -5.90
N LEU A 256 -7.76 4.89 -7.15
CA LEU A 256 -6.56 5.59 -7.56
C LEU A 256 -6.71 7.10 -7.35
N GLY A 257 -5.77 7.69 -6.64
CA GLY A 257 -5.67 9.15 -6.49
C GLY A 257 -6.87 9.83 -5.84
N GLU A 258 -7.67 9.08 -5.07
CA GLU A 258 -8.83 9.65 -4.36
C GLU A 258 -8.42 10.74 -3.36
N GLU A 259 -9.36 11.62 -3.05
CA GLU A 259 -9.18 12.64 -2.01
C GLU A 259 -9.06 12.01 -0.64
N LEU A 260 -8.19 12.59 0.20
CA LEU A 260 -8.09 12.23 1.61
C LEU A 260 -9.09 13.07 2.42
N ALA A 261 -9.82 12.43 3.31
CA ALA A 261 -10.78 13.14 4.15
C ALA A 261 -10.04 14.08 5.12
N SER A 262 -10.16 15.37 4.88
CA SER A 262 -9.78 16.50 5.78
C SER A 262 -8.54 16.24 6.65
N PRO A 263 -7.34 16.10 6.08
CA PRO A 263 -6.11 16.04 6.88
C PRO A 263 -5.85 17.38 7.58
N LEU A 264 -5.32 17.33 8.81
CA LEU A 264 -5.19 18.48 9.70
C LEU A 264 -3.81 18.55 10.33
N VAL A 265 -3.23 19.76 10.42
CA VAL A 265 -2.05 19.99 11.27
C VAL A 265 -2.47 20.11 12.71
N MET A 266 -1.75 19.41 13.59
CA MET A 266 -1.95 19.45 15.05
C MET A 266 -0.67 19.86 15.76
N GLY A 267 -0.84 20.73 16.77
CA GLY A 267 0.25 21.23 17.60
C GLY A 267 0.72 20.25 18.68
N PRO A 268 1.77 20.64 19.41
CA PRO A 268 2.25 19.94 20.59
C PRO A 268 1.16 19.76 21.64
N GLY A 269 1.17 18.62 22.34
CA GLY A 269 0.19 18.32 23.39
C GLY A 269 -1.18 17.90 22.87
N VAL A 270 -1.31 17.55 21.59
CA VAL A 270 -2.56 17.02 21.02
C VAL A 270 -2.35 15.56 20.60
N GLY A 271 -3.12 14.65 21.21
CA GLY A 271 -3.29 13.26 20.79
C GLY A 271 -4.63 13.04 20.10
N SER A 272 -4.93 11.80 19.71
CA SER A 272 -6.20 11.43 19.06
C SER A 272 -6.73 10.10 19.56
N THR A 273 -8.03 9.89 19.38
CA THR A 273 -8.61 8.54 19.42
C THR A 273 -8.14 7.71 18.21
N GLU A 274 -8.45 6.41 18.19
CA GLU A 274 -8.13 5.47 17.11
C GLU A 274 -8.59 5.88 15.69
N THR A 275 -9.31 7.01 15.59
CA THR A 275 -9.89 7.49 14.33
C THR A 275 -8.90 8.24 13.45
N PHE A 276 -7.66 8.46 13.90
CA PHE A 276 -6.61 9.14 13.14
C PHE A 276 -5.28 8.39 13.18
N CYS A 277 -4.64 8.26 12.03
CA CYS A 277 -3.18 8.09 11.92
C CYS A 277 -2.52 9.47 11.99
N SER A 278 -1.23 9.53 12.31
CA SER A 278 -0.48 10.78 12.23
C SER A 278 0.82 10.62 11.45
N ILE A 279 1.24 11.71 10.81
CA ILE A 279 2.51 11.78 10.07
C ILE A 279 3.39 12.83 10.73
N GLY A 280 4.62 12.43 11.02
CA GLY A 280 5.67 13.29 11.51
C GLY A 280 5.68 13.52 13.03
N ALA A 281 6.81 14.04 13.47
CA ALA A 281 7.09 14.59 14.78
C ALA A 281 7.95 15.84 14.55
N PHE A 282 7.33 16.88 14.00
CA PHE A 282 8.01 18.07 13.51
C PHE A 282 8.28 19.07 14.65
N ASP A 283 9.38 19.81 14.53
CA ASP A 283 9.75 20.83 15.51
C ASP A 283 8.96 22.11 15.33
N THR A 284 8.53 22.40 14.09
CA THR A 284 7.80 23.63 13.77
C THR A 284 6.47 23.33 13.08
N GLU A 285 5.53 24.27 13.22
CA GLU A 285 4.25 24.21 12.50
C GLU A 285 4.47 24.30 10.98
N ALA A 286 5.47 25.08 10.52
CA ALA A 286 5.80 25.24 9.12
C ALA A 286 6.18 23.90 8.47
N GLU A 287 7.00 23.07 9.13
CA GLU A 287 7.33 21.71 8.66
C GLU A 287 6.10 20.82 8.56
N ALA A 288 5.20 20.88 9.53
CA ALA A 288 3.95 20.13 9.50
C ALA A 288 3.02 20.60 8.36
N GLN A 289 2.96 21.92 8.09
CA GLN A 289 2.21 22.47 6.98
C GLN A 289 2.82 22.05 5.63
N ASN A 290 4.14 22.01 5.51
CA ASN A 290 4.82 21.52 4.32
C ASN A 290 4.51 20.03 4.07
N ALA A 291 4.54 19.21 5.12
CA ALA A 291 4.13 17.80 5.05
C ALA A 291 2.66 17.65 4.67
N LEU A 292 1.77 18.51 5.17
CA LEU A 292 0.37 18.53 4.78
C LEU A 292 0.20 18.83 3.28
N LYS A 293 0.88 19.86 2.75
CA LYS A 293 0.87 20.17 1.30
C LYS A 293 1.34 18.98 0.47
N TYR A 294 2.44 18.34 0.90
CA TYR A 294 2.97 17.16 0.22
C TYR A 294 1.96 16.01 0.17
N ILE A 295 1.32 15.69 1.31
CA ILE A 295 0.32 14.61 1.40
C ILE A 295 -0.92 14.91 0.56
N LYS A 296 -1.32 16.16 0.44
CA LYS A 296 -2.41 16.60 -0.44
C LYS A 296 -2.02 16.52 -1.93
N GLY A 297 -0.74 16.57 -2.26
CA GLY A 297 -0.23 16.55 -3.62
C GLY A 297 -0.65 15.32 -4.42
N LYS A 298 -0.82 15.50 -5.73
CA LYS A 298 -1.18 14.41 -6.65
C LYS A 298 -0.10 13.34 -6.73
N PHE A 299 1.19 13.75 -6.72
CA PHE A 299 2.32 12.83 -6.72
C PHE A 299 2.28 11.87 -5.53
N ALA A 300 2.15 12.40 -4.32
CA ALA A 300 2.11 11.58 -3.11
C ALA A 300 0.89 10.65 -3.07
N ARG A 301 -0.29 11.13 -3.50
CA ARG A 301 -1.52 10.34 -3.51
C ARG A 301 -1.55 9.27 -4.61
N ALA A 302 -0.91 9.52 -5.76
CA ALA A 302 -0.69 8.49 -6.77
C ALA A 302 0.10 7.32 -6.18
N LEU A 303 1.22 7.60 -5.49
CA LEU A 303 2.06 6.59 -4.86
C LEU A 303 1.38 5.92 -3.65
N LEU A 304 0.63 6.67 -2.85
CA LEU A 304 -0.18 6.12 -1.75
C LEU A 304 -1.19 5.09 -2.26
N SER A 305 -1.80 5.33 -3.44
CA SER A 305 -2.81 4.46 -4.03
C SER A 305 -2.28 3.07 -4.38
N VAL A 306 -0.98 2.89 -4.51
CA VAL A 306 -0.34 1.60 -4.79
C VAL A 306 -0.68 0.57 -3.70
N LEU A 307 -0.69 0.98 -2.43
CA LEU A 307 -0.99 0.10 -1.30
C LEU A 307 -2.34 0.41 -0.63
N LYS A 308 -2.87 1.62 -0.79
CA LYS A 308 -4.17 2.00 -0.25
C LYS A 308 -5.29 1.59 -1.20
N VAL A 309 -5.62 0.31 -1.22
CA VAL A 309 -6.68 -0.30 -2.06
C VAL A 309 -8.01 -0.49 -1.32
N THR A 310 -8.13 0.09 -0.14
CA THR A 310 -9.35 0.13 0.70
C THR A 310 -9.45 1.48 1.40
N GLN A 311 -10.51 1.69 2.17
CA GLN A 311 -10.68 2.93 2.96
C GLN A 311 -9.63 3.13 4.07
N HIS A 312 -8.94 2.07 4.52
CA HIS A 312 -8.04 2.15 5.68
C HIS A 312 -6.70 2.77 5.33
N ILE A 313 -6.28 3.73 6.18
CA ILE A 313 -4.96 4.36 6.16
C ILE A 313 -4.17 3.84 7.36
N THR A 314 -3.02 3.22 7.08
CA THR A 314 -2.05 2.74 8.08
C THR A 314 -0.64 3.13 7.64
N PRO A 315 0.36 3.14 8.52
CA PRO A 315 1.73 3.53 8.18
C PRO A 315 2.29 2.80 6.94
N GLU A 316 2.00 1.51 6.79
CA GLU A 316 2.51 0.69 5.69
C GLU A 316 2.02 1.16 4.31
N LYS A 317 0.88 1.89 4.26
CA LYS A 317 0.36 2.41 2.99
C LYS A 317 1.27 3.47 2.37
N PHE A 318 2.09 4.13 3.19
CA PHE A 318 3.05 5.14 2.76
C PHE A 318 4.43 4.58 2.36
N THR A 319 4.59 3.27 2.24
CA THR A 319 5.87 2.61 1.91
C THR A 319 6.46 3.08 0.57
N TYR A 320 5.63 3.44 -0.40
CA TYR A 320 6.07 3.92 -1.71
C TYR A 320 6.02 5.43 -1.87
N VAL A 321 5.59 6.15 -0.84
CA VAL A 321 5.62 7.61 -0.81
C VAL A 321 6.98 8.05 -0.25
N PRO A 322 7.85 8.72 -1.03
CA PRO A 322 9.16 9.15 -0.56
C PRO A 322 9.07 10.11 0.61
N LEU A 323 9.93 9.94 1.60
CA LEU A 323 10.12 10.95 2.63
C LEU A 323 10.85 12.15 2.02
N GLN A 324 10.30 13.35 2.19
CA GLN A 324 10.93 14.61 1.80
C GLN A 324 11.54 15.29 3.02
N ASP A 325 12.46 16.24 2.78
CA ASP A 325 12.85 17.21 3.78
C ASP A 325 11.79 18.33 3.81
N PHE A 326 11.15 18.53 4.97
CA PHE A 326 10.13 19.55 5.16
C PHE A 326 10.68 20.83 5.79
N THR A 327 11.98 20.88 6.08
CA THR A 327 12.66 22.04 6.67
C THR A 327 12.94 23.12 5.63
N PRO A 328 13.35 24.35 6.04
CA PRO A 328 13.77 25.38 5.11
C PRO A 328 15.00 25.03 4.26
N ALA A 329 15.75 23.97 4.60
CA ALA A 329 16.91 23.50 3.84
C ALA A 329 16.53 22.54 2.68
N SER A 330 15.25 22.27 2.51
CA SER A 330 14.72 21.37 1.47
C SER A 330 15.10 21.79 0.06
N ASP A 331 15.29 20.82 -0.82
CA ASP A 331 15.40 21.02 -2.27
C ASP A 331 14.03 21.30 -2.95
N ILE A 332 12.95 21.23 -2.19
CA ILE A 332 11.58 21.58 -2.62
C ILE A 332 11.22 22.96 -2.04
N ASP A 333 10.78 23.87 -2.90
CA ASP A 333 10.21 25.16 -2.48
C ASP A 333 8.77 24.96 -1.98
N TRP A 334 8.64 24.79 -0.68
CA TRP A 334 7.36 24.61 0.01
C TRP A 334 6.47 25.86 0.05
N SER A 335 6.98 27.03 -0.36
CA SER A 335 6.19 28.26 -0.46
C SER A 335 5.16 28.18 -1.61
N GLN A 336 5.43 27.34 -2.60
CA GLN A 336 4.57 27.12 -3.75
C GLN A 336 3.22 26.51 -3.37
N PRO A 337 2.18 26.74 -4.18
CA PRO A 337 0.93 26.00 -4.07
C PRO A 337 1.15 24.51 -4.38
N VAL A 338 0.23 23.64 -3.96
CA VAL A 338 0.34 22.16 -4.09
C VAL A 338 0.71 21.73 -5.51
N ALA A 339 0.06 22.28 -6.54
CA ALA A 339 0.41 21.99 -7.94
C ALA A 339 1.84 22.41 -8.34
N GLY A 340 2.39 23.45 -7.70
CA GLY A 340 3.78 23.86 -7.89
C GLY A 340 4.75 22.89 -7.24
N ILE A 341 4.40 22.38 -6.08
CA ILE A 341 5.15 21.33 -5.37
C ILE A 341 5.14 20.03 -6.19
N ASP A 342 4.00 19.62 -6.72
CA ASP A 342 3.90 18.42 -7.58
C ASP A 342 4.83 18.52 -8.79
N ARG A 343 4.89 19.68 -9.48
CA ARG A 343 5.81 19.88 -10.62
C ARG A 343 7.28 19.74 -10.23
N GLN A 344 7.69 20.23 -9.05
CA GLN A 344 9.04 20.05 -8.55
C GLN A 344 9.34 18.56 -8.28
N LEU A 345 8.38 17.82 -7.73
CA LEU A 345 8.51 16.39 -7.46
C LEU A 345 8.58 15.59 -8.76
N TYR A 346 7.78 15.92 -9.77
CA TYR A 346 7.87 15.28 -11.09
C TYR A 346 9.27 15.45 -11.70
N ALA A 347 9.82 16.65 -11.64
CA ALA A 347 11.17 16.93 -12.12
C ALA A 347 12.23 16.18 -11.28
N LYS A 348 12.12 16.21 -9.95
CA LYS A 348 13.04 15.54 -9.01
C LYS A 348 13.15 14.05 -9.29
N TYR A 349 12.03 13.39 -9.59
CA TYR A 349 11.97 11.95 -9.85
C TYR A 349 12.04 11.59 -11.34
N GLY A 350 12.24 12.57 -12.23
CA GLY A 350 12.44 12.37 -13.66
C GLY A 350 11.24 11.70 -14.36
N LEU A 351 10.02 12.14 -14.01
CA LEU A 351 8.81 11.63 -14.64
C LEU A 351 8.73 12.09 -16.11
N SER A 352 8.25 11.22 -17.00
CA SER A 352 7.98 11.60 -18.39
C SER A 352 6.64 12.34 -18.51
N ASP A 353 6.42 12.97 -19.67
CA ASP A 353 5.18 13.71 -19.95
C ASP A 353 3.95 12.79 -19.89
N GLU A 354 4.08 11.51 -20.30
CA GLU A 354 3.02 10.52 -20.21
C GLU A 354 2.71 10.17 -18.75
N GLU A 355 3.73 9.99 -17.90
CA GLU A 355 3.57 9.71 -16.48
C GLU A 355 2.96 10.89 -15.72
N ILE A 356 3.37 12.11 -16.05
CA ILE A 356 2.80 13.36 -15.52
C ILE A 356 1.33 13.46 -15.95
N THR A 357 1.04 13.28 -17.23
CA THR A 357 -0.34 13.31 -17.77
C THR A 357 -1.21 12.28 -17.08
N PHE A 358 -0.69 11.08 -16.84
CA PHE A 358 -1.39 10.04 -16.10
C PHE A 358 -1.77 10.51 -14.69
N ILE A 359 -0.82 11.05 -13.91
CA ILE A 359 -1.10 11.57 -12.57
C ILE A 359 -2.12 12.70 -12.63
N GLU A 360 -1.91 13.68 -13.51
CA GLU A 360 -2.77 14.87 -13.60
C GLU A 360 -4.22 14.55 -13.96
N THR A 361 -4.44 13.49 -14.74
CA THR A 361 -5.78 13.10 -15.22
C THR A 361 -6.49 12.10 -14.29
N HIS A 362 -5.74 11.27 -13.54
CA HIS A 362 -6.33 10.22 -12.71
C HIS A 362 -6.38 10.56 -11.22
N VAL A 363 -5.55 11.50 -10.77
CA VAL A 363 -5.53 11.92 -9.36
C VAL A 363 -6.34 13.21 -9.21
N LYS A 364 -7.35 13.16 -8.35
CA LYS A 364 -8.21 14.32 -8.08
C LYS A 364 -7.41 15.44 -7.44
N GLU A 365 -7.79 16.68 -7.71
CA GLU A 365 -7.21 17.83 -7.04
C GLU A 365 -7.69 17.92 -5.59
N MET A 366 -6.78 18.34 -4.68
CA MET A 366 -7.10 18.64 -3.29
C MET A 366 -6.53 20.02 -2.95
N GLU A 367 -7.39 20.91 -2.47
CA GLU A 367 -7.03 22.23 -1.94
C GLU A 367 -6.49 22.16 -0.49
#